data_ea5fa9910e452577ab29d3267be1cc4d
#
_entry.id   ea5fa9910e452577ab29d3267be1cc4d
#
_cell.length_a   1.000
_cell.length_b   1.000
_cell.length_c   1.000
_cell.angle_alpha   90.00
_cell.angle_beta   90.00
_cell.angle_gamma   90.00
#
_symmetry.space_group_name_H-M   'P 1'
#
loop_
_entity.id
_entity.type
_entity.pdbx_description
1 polymer ?
#
loop_
_entity_poly.entity_id
_entity_poly.type
_entity_poly.pdbx_seq_one_letter_code
_entity_poly.pdbx_strand_id
1 'polypeptide(L)'
;MTTEAASQAASHAAEAASHGGFNLVPIVVLLGAAVIAVPLFKRLGLGSVLGYLAAGLAIGPFGLGLFSDPQSILHVAELGVVMFLFIIGLEMQPSRLWSMRGEIFGLGLLQVAVCIGLLTCVGLALGYPVPQSFVAGTGFVLTSTAIVMQMLEERRALGLPKGRRIVAILLLEDLAIVPLLALVAFLAPGGENATLADRLTGVAIGLASITGLILAGRYLLDPLFRLLGKARAREVMTAAALFVVLGAALAMQLGGLSMAMGAFLAGVLLSESTFRHQLEADVEPFRGILLGLFFLGVGMSLDLSVIAANWRLIALAVVAYMVLKMLGIYAVARLFRASSREAVERAVLMAQGGEFAFVLYAAATAVGIIDAEANAILTATIIVSMALTPLMIILHDRLMPRPAPSMEGVEAAENLSASILLIGFGRFGQIVSQPLLGNSCSISIIETDTDAIRNAQDFGFKVYYGDGARLDILHAAGAGEARLVVIAVNDREASLKIAELIKAEFPLVPVLARSFDREHAIELINAGVEWQIRETFESALALGEKALELLNVDEEERERVVEDIRRRDSDRLAIEITDGIYAGRELIHGNAPVKGTPAGPGAAS
;
A
#
# COMPACT_ATOMS: atom_id res chain seq x y z
N MET A 1 64.18 3.33 22.86
CA MET A 1 63.89 2.81 21.48
C MET A 1 62.56 2.04 21.39
N THR A 2 61.54 2.39 22.16
CA THR A 2 60.28 1.60 22.19
C THR A 2 59.00 2.47 21.96
N THR A 3 59.07 3.76 22.06
CA THR A 3 57.92 4.65 21.87
C THR A 3 57.76 5.14 20.41
N GLU A 4 58.85 5.34 19.69
CA GLU A 4 58.84 5.74 18.27
C GLU A 4 58.44 4.61 17.36
N ALA A 5 58.90 3.37 17.63
CA ALA A 5 58.51 2.20 16.88
C ALA A 5 57.02 1.84 17.04
N ALA A 6 56.43 2.07 18.23
CA ALA A 6 55.02 1.88 18.47
C ALA A 6 54.17 2.96 17.79
N SER A 7 54.65 4.22 17.73
CA SER A 7 53.99 5.31 17.02
C SER A 7 54.03 5.12 15.50
N GLN A 8 55.17 4.65 14.96
CA GLN A 8 55.30 4.32 13.53
C GLN A 8 54.45 3.11 13.14
N ALA A 9 54.40 2.10 13.99
CA ALA A 9 53.53 0.95 13.76
C ALA A 9 52.04 1.32 13.80
N ALA A 10 51.64 2.24 14.68
CA ALA A 10 50.29 2.77 14.76
C ALA A 10 49.92 3.66 13.55
N SER A 11 50.90 4.48 13.06
CA SER A 11 50.68 5.29 11.85
C SER A 11 50.63 4.43 10.59
N HIS A 12 51.49 3.40 10.47
CA HIS A 12 51.41 2.46 9.34
C HIS A 12 50.18 1.54 9.39
N ALA A 13 49.66 1.21 10.58
CA ALA A 13 48.39 0.50 10.73
C ALA A 13 47.20 1.40 10.36
N ALA A 14 47.24 2.69 10.68
CA ALA A 14 46.24 3.69 10.31
C ALA A 14 46.28 3.99 8.78
N GLU A 15 47.48 4.07 8.18
CA GLU A 15 47.64 4.21 6.71
C GLU A 15 47.27 2.93 5.95
N ALA A 16 47.58 1.74 6.45
CA ALA A 16 47.15 0.48 5.87
C ALA A 16 45.62 0.27 5.97
N ALA A 17 44.98 0.81 7.01
CA ALA A 17 43.53 0.84 7.14
C ALA A 17 42.86 1.86 6.19
N SER A 18 43.60 2.86 5.70
CA SER A 18 43.10 3.87 4.75
C SER A 18 43.27 3.50 3.28
N HIS A 19 44.09 2.48 2.94
CA HIS A 19 44.30 2.03 1.57
C HIS A 19 43.73 0.60 1.36
N GLY A 20 42.40 0.53 1.07
CA GLY A 20 41.77 -0.65 0.47
C GLY A 20 40.93 -1.55 1.37
N GLY A 21 40.68 -1.19 2.61
CA GLY A 21 39.73 -1.91 3.47
C GLY A 21 38.28 -1.48 3.22
N PHE A 22 37.40 -2.42 3.00
CA PHE A 22 35.95 -2.19 2.92
C PHE A 22 35.47 -1.58 4.27
N ASN A 23 35.19 -0.27 4.29
CA ASN A 23 34.78 0.43 5.50
C ASN A 23 33.31 0.09 5.82
N LEU A 24 33.09 -0.75 6.82
CA LEU A 24 31.73 -1.16 7.25
C LEU A 24 30.99 -0.11 8.06
N VAL A 25 31.72 0.88 8.64
CA VAL A 25 31.12 1.88 9.53
C VAL A 25 29.97 2.66 8.86
N PRO A 26 30.13 3.20 7.64
CA PRO A 26 29.04 3.89 6.95
C PRO A 26 27.79 2.99 6.76
N ILE A 27 27.99 1.75 6.38
CA ILE A 27 26.86 0.82 6.12
C ILE A 27 26.11 0.53 7.43
N VAL A 28 26.85 0.27 8.53
CA VAL A 28 26.23 0.00 9.84
C VAL A 28 25.49 1.23 10.36
N VAL A 29 26.04 2.41 10.19
CA VAL A 29 25.39 3.69 10.60
C VAL A 29 24.11 3.92 9.79
N LEU A 30 24.14 3.75 8.47
CA LEU A 30 22.96 3.89 7.60
C LEU A 30 21.85 2.92 7.99
N LEU A 31 22.19 1.65 8.15
CA LEU A 31 21.23 0.62 8.55
C LEU A 31 20.70 0.86 9.97
N GLY A 32 21.56 1.24 10.91
CA GLY A 32 21.19 1.53 12.29
C GLY A 32 20.22 2.72 12.38
N ALA A 33 20.52 3.81 11.68
CA ALA A 33 19.65 4.97 11.62
C ALA A 33 18.25 4.62 11.03
N ALA A 34 18.22 3.83 9.96
CA ALA A 34 16.98 3.36 9.35
C ALA A 34 16.16 2.47 10.30
N VAL A 35 16.81 1.49 10.95
CA VAL A 35 16.15 0.54 11.87
C VAL A 35 15.54 1.24 13.08
N ILE A 36 16.12 2.36 13.52
CA ILE A 36 15.59 3.15 14.66
C ILE A 36 14.49 4.10 14.19
N ALA A 37 14.74 4.91 13.15
CA ALA A 37 13.85 6.00 12.77
C ALA A 37 12.57 5.49 12.10
N VAL A 38 12.65 4.49 11.21
CA VAL A 38 11.48 4.03 10.45
C VAL A 38 10.36 3.46 11.34
N PRO A 39 10.63 2.56 12.32
CA PRO A 39 9.58 2.10 13.23
C PRO A 39 9.01 3.22 14.09
N LEU A 40 9.84 4.19 14.51
CA LEU A 40 9.41 5.34 15.29
C LEU A 40 8.41 6.19 14.51
N PHE A 41 8.75 6.56 13.27
CA PHE A 41 7.89 7.38 12.41
C PHE A 41 6.61 6.63 11.99
N LYS A 42 6.68 5.33 11.75
CA LYS A 42 5.49 4.50 11.51
C LYS A 42 4.54 4.49 12.72
N ARG A 43 5.07 4.38 13.95
CA ARG A 43 4.25 4.46 15.18
C ARG A 43 3.60 5.83 15.37
N LEU A 44 4.24 6.89 14.89
CA LEU A 44 3.68 8.26 14.90
C LEU A 44 2.66 8.51 13.76
N GLY A 45 2.41 7.52 12.89
CA GLY A 45 1.51 7.67 11.73
C GLY A 45 2.08 8.49 10.58
N LEU A 46 3.39 8.76 10.58
CA LEU A 46 4.07 9.60 9.59
C LEU A 46 4.64 8.80 8.38
N GLY A 47 4.60 7.47 8.45
CA GLY A 47 5.07 6.60 7.39
C GLY A 47 6.59 6.37 7.37
N SER A 48 7.04 5.43 6.53
CA SER A 48 8.45 5.03 6.44
C SER A 48 9.32 6.05 5.72
N VAL A 49 8.80 6.72 4.70
CA VAL A 49 9.54 7.70 3.88
C VAL A 49 10.06 8.85 4.74
N LEU A 50 9.20 9.46 5.56
CA LEU A 50 9.62 10.52 6.49
C LEU A 50 10.59 10.01 7.54
N GLY A 51 10.49 8.73 7.95
CA GLY A 51 11.46 8.09 8.84
C GLY A 51 12.86 8.02 8.23
N TYR A 52 12.98 7.59 6.96
CA TYR A 52 14.26 7.57 6.25
C TYR A 52 14.83 8.97 6.02
N LEU A 53 14.02 9.94 5.63
CA LEU A 53 14.44 11.34 5.44
C LEU A 53 14.95 11.94 6.74
N ALA A 54 14.25 11.74 7.84
CA ALA A 54 14.67 12.22 9.17
C ALA A 54 15.96 11.54 9.64
N ALA A 55 16.10 10.23 9.41
CA ALA A 55 17.33 9.49 9.70
C ALA A 55 18.50 10.04 8.90
N GLY A 56 18.33 10.28 7.59
CA GLY A 56 19.33 10.87 6.71
C GLY A 56 19.76 12.26 7.19
N LEU A 57 18.80 13.13 7.53
CA LEU A 57 19.08 14.45 8.08
C LEU A 57 19.87 14.36 9.39
N ALA A 58 19.51 13.42 10.28
CA ALA A 58 20.18 13.26 11.58
C ALA A 58 21.63 12.80 11.44
N ILE A 59 21.96 11.88 10.53
CA ILE A 59 23.32 11.36 10.35
C ILE A 59 24.14 12.16 9.34
N GLY A 60 23.49 12.99 8.53
CA GLY A 60 24.11 13.82 7.49
C GLY A 60 24.96 14.98 8.00
N PRO A 61 25.51 15.79 7.06
CA PRO A 61 26.41 16.90 7.38
C PRO A 61 25.82 17.95 8.30
N PHE A 62 24.51 18.16 8.22
CA PHE A 62 23.77 19.15 8.99
C PHE A 62 23.22 18.62 10.32
N GLY A 63 23.35 17.31 10.59
CA GLY A 63 22.97 16.68 11.85
C GLY A 63 24.21 16.31 12.68
N LEU A 64 24.43 15.00 12.88
CA LEU A 64 25.56 14.46 13.64
C LEU A 64 26.89 14.53 12.87
N GLY A 65 26.88 14.85 11.57
CA GLY A 65 28.08 14.96 10.75
C GLY A 65 28.84 13.63 10.56
N LEU A 66 28.14 12.50 10.68
CA LEU A 66 28.75 11.17 10.51
C LEU A 66 29.13 10.89 9.06
N PHE A 67 28.50 11.61 8.13
CA PHE A 67 28.80 11.58 6.70
C PHE A 67 29.14 12.99 6.23
N SER A 68 30.35 13.16 5.68
CA SER A 68 30.84 14.43 5.14
C SER A 68 30.59 14.58 3.64
N ASP A 69 30.33 13.48 2.94
CA ASP A 69 30.06 13.49 1.50
C ASP A 69 28.76 12.74 1.18
N PRO A 70 27.60 13.45 1.12
CA PRO A 70 26.32 12.87 0.72
C PRO A 70 26.30 12.39 -0.74
N GLN A 71 27.15 12.93 -1.61
CA GLN A 71 27.17 12.65 -3.04
C GLN A 71 27.49 11.16 -3.34
N SER A 72 28.47 10.62 -2.63
CA SER A 72 28.83 9.19 -2.77
C SER A 72 27.68 8.24 -2.40
N ILE A 73 26.81 8.66 -1.47
CA ILE A 73 25.65 7.86 -1.06
C ILE A 73 24.51 8.03 -2.05
N LEU A 74 24.34 9.24 -2.59
CA LEU A 74 23.35 9.52 -3.64
C LEU A 74 23.58 8.67 -4.88
N HIS A 75 24.82 8.45 -5.32
CA HIS A 75 25.12 7.59 -6.47
C HIS A 75 24.68 6.13 -6.24
N VAL A 76 24.86 5.59 -5.02
CA VAL A 76 24.34 4.26 -4.67
C VAL A 76 22.82 4.30 -4.53
N ALA A 77 22.30 5.39 -4.03
CA ALA A 77 20.87 5.60 -3.84
C ALA A 77 20.10 5.74 -5.16
N GLU A 78 20.74 6.28 -6.24
CA GLU A 78 20.17 6.33 -7.58
C GLU A 78 19.80 4.92 -8.11
N LEU A 79 20.59 3.90 -7.75
CA LEU A 79 20.23 2.51 -8.05
C LEU A 79 18.92 2.10 -7.34
N GLY A 80 18.65 2.66 -6.17
CA GLY A 80 17.38 2.46 -5.46
C GLY A 80 16.19 3.00 -6.23
N VAL A 81 16.33 4.19 -6.81
CA VAL A 81 15.30 4.79 -7.69
C VAL A 81 15.08 3.94 -8.93
N VAL A 82 16.15 3.46 -9.55
CA VAL A 82 16.10 2.58 -10.71
C VAL A 82 15.32 1.31 -10.39
N MET A 83 15.64 0.63 -9.27
CA MET A 83 14.93 -0.58 -8.84
C MET A 83 13.47 -0.30 -8.45
N PHE A 84 13.22 0.81 -7.77
CA PHE A 84 11.87 1.21 -7.38
C PHE A 84 10.97 1.45 -8.61
N LEU A 85 11.46 2.22 -9.58
CA LEU A 85 10.69 2.49 -10.80
C LEU A 85 10.53 1.26 -11.68
N PHE A 86 11.48 0.33 -11.67
CA PHE A 86 11.30 -0.97 -12.33
C PHE A 86 10.12 -1.76 -11.74
N ILE A 87 10.02 -1.83 -10.41
CA ILE A 87 8.91 -2.57 -9.76
C ILE A 87 7.58 -1.87 -10.01
N ILE A 88 7.54 -0.54 -9.94
CA ILE A 88 6.32 0.19 -10.33
C ILE A 88 5.94 -0.12 -11.77
N GLY A 89 6.92 -0.16 -12.69
CA GLY A 89 6.69 -0.60 -14.07
C GLY A 89 6.11 -2.02 -14.14
N LEU A 90 6.63 -2.97 -13.36
CA LEU A 90 6.12 -4.35 -13.26
C LEU A 90 4.68 -4.42 -12.73
N GLU A 91 4.31 -3.55 -11.80
CA GLU A 91 2.95 -3.46 -11.26
C GLU A 91 1.96 -2.86 -12.28
N MET A 92 2.45 -2.06 -13.25
CA MET A 92 1.65 -1.40 -14.29
C MET A 92 1.21 -2.38 -15.39
N GLN A 93 0.17 -3.18 -15.09
CA GLN A 93 -0.42 -4.07 -16.09
C GLN A 93 -1.24 -3.28 -17.13
N PRO A 94 -0.87 -3.28 -18.41
CA PRO A 94 -1.61 -2.60 -19.47
C PRO A 94 -3.09 -3.02 -19.55
N SER A 95 -3.39 -4.30 -19.34
CA SER A 95 -4.75 -4.83 -19.30
C SER A 95 -5.60 -4.22 -18.19
N ARG A 96 -5.02 -4.05 -16.99
CA ARG A 96 -5.69 -3.43 -15.83
C ARG A 96 -5.88 -1.93 -16.03
N LEU A 97 -4.85 -1.24 -16.55
CA LEU A 97 -4.94 0.18 -16.90
C LEU A 97 -6.04 0.42 -17.96
N TRP A 98 -6.14 -0.47 -18.95
CA TRP A 98 -7.18 -0.39 -19.97
C TRP A 98 -8.60 -0.56 -19.42
N SER A 99 -8.79 -1.41 -18.43
CA SER A 99 -10.09 -1.58 -17.77
C SER A 99 -10.55 -0.32 -17.02
N MET A 100 -9.61 0.50 -16.55
CA MET A 100 -9.86 1.76 -15.80
C MET A 100 -9.64 3.01 -16.67
N ARG A 101 -9.50 2.87 -17.99
CA ARG A 101 -9.11 3.97 -18.91
C ARG A 101 -9.98 5.23 -18.79
N GLY A 102 -11.27 5.08 -18.54
CA GLY A 102 -12.19 6.22 -18.39
C GLY A 102 -11.89 7.07 -17.13
N GLU A 103 -11.52 6.43 -16.04
CA GLU A 103 -11.15 7.09 -14.79
C GLU A 103 -9.73 7.65 -14.86
N ILE A 104 -8.78 6.90 -15.43
CA ILE A 104 -7.37 7.29 -15.58
C ILE A 104 -7.23 8.45 -16.57
N PHE A 105 -7.66 8.26 -17.82
CA PHE A 105 -7.45 9.24 -18.89
C PHE A 105 -8.52 10.33 -18.93
N GLY A 106 -9.67 10.14 -18.31
CA GLY A 106 -10.68 11.18 -18.17
C GLY A 106 -10.44 12.04 -16.93
N LEU A 107 -10.80 11.52 -15.77
CA LEU A 107 -10.71 12.23 -14.49
C LEU A 107 -9.25 12.52 -14.10
N GLY A 108 -8.37 11.50 -14.16
CA GLY A 108 -6.98 11.62 -13.73
C GLY A 108 -6.19 12.62 -14.58
N LEU A 109 -6.22 12.47 -15.91
CA LEU A 109 -5.48 13.36 -16.81
C LEU A 109 -5.91 14.83 -16.66
N LEU A 110 -7.22 15.08 -16.55
CA LEU A 110 -7.71 16.45 -16.35
C LEU A 110 -7.26 17.00 -14.99
N GLN A 111 -7.31 16.20 -13.92
CA GLN A 111 -6.86 16.61 -12.60
C GLN A 111 -5.37 16.97 -12.59
N VAL A 112 -4.53 16.10 -13.13
CA VAL A 112 -3.08 16.33 -13.25
C VAL A 112 -2.80 17.58 -14.07
N ALA A 113 -3.41 17.73 -15.25
CA ALA A 113 -3.19 18.89 -16.12
C ALA A 113 -3.62 20.22 -15.46
N VAL A 114 -4.79 20.24 -14.82
CA VAL A 114 -5.28 21.43 -14.10
C VAL A 114 -4.36 21.78 -12.94
N CYS A 115 -3.96 20.79 -12.13
CA CYS A 115 -3.04 21.02 -11.02
C CYS A 115 -1.66 21.49 -11.50
N ILE A 116 -1.07 20.88 -12.56
CA ILE A 116 0.19 21.36 -13.15
C ILE A 116 0.06 22.83 -13.57
N GLY A 117 -1.01 23.17 -14.28
CA GLY A 117 -1.23 24.56 -14.72
C GLY A 117 -1.34 25.54 -13.54
N LEU A 118 -2.15 25.23 -12.54
CA LEU A 118 -2.31 26.07 -11.35
C LEU A 118 -1.01 26.24 -10.56
N LEU A 119 -0.29 25.14 -10.34
CA LEU A 119 0.95 25.19 -9.55
C LEU A 119 2.11 25.83 -10.31
N THR A 120 2.17 25.68 -11.64
CA THR A 120 3.11 26.44 -12.49
C THR A 120 2.89 27.95 -12.36
N CYS A 121 1.61 28.39 -12.28
CA CYS A 121 1.30 29.81 -12.06
C CYS A 121 1.85 30.35 -10.74
N VAL A 122 2.03 29.53 -9.70
CA VAL A 122 2.66 29.97 -8.44
C VAL A 122 4.10 30.42 -8.69
N GLY A 123 4.90 29.58 -9.35
CA GLY A 123 6.28 29.92 -9.67
C GLY A 123 6.39 31.17 -10.55
N LEU A 124 5.54 31.26 -11.57
CA LEU A 124 5.47 32.46 -12.44
C LEU A 124 5.11 33.72 -11.67
N ALA A 125 4.16 33.63 -10.74
CA ALA A 125 3.76 34.76 -9.87
C ALA A 125 4.87 35.21 -8.92
N LEU A 126 5.76 34.27 -8.52
CA LEU A 126 6.97 34.56 -7.75
C LEU A 126 8.13 35.06 -8.60
N GLY A 127 7.97 35.17 -9.93
CA GLY A 127 8.95 35.69 -10.88
C GLY A 127 9.97 34.67 -11.39
N TYR A 128 9.74 33.38 -11.17
CA TYR A 128 10.63 32.33 -11.70
C TYR A 128 10.39 32.07 -13.20
N PRO A 129 11.43 31.66 -13.96
CA PRO A 129 11.30 31.27 -15.36
C PRO A 129 10.30 30.13 -15.58
N VAL A 130 9.71 30.08 -16.78
CA VAL A 130 8.70 29.06 -17.14
C VAL A 130 9.19 27.62 -16.90
N PRO A 131 10.42 27.20 -17.33
CA PRO A 131 10.89 25.84 -17.09
C PRO A 131 11.00 25.49 -15.61
N GLN A 132 11.54 26.39 -14.79
CA GLN A 132 11.65 26.18 -13.33
C GLN A 132 10.27 26.10 -12.67
N SER A 133 9.36 27.03 -13.01
CA SER A 133 7.98 27.05 -12.49
C SER A 133 7.22 25.80 -12.88
N PHE A 134 7.38 25.32 -14.10
CA PHE A 134 6.76 24.09 -14.59
C PHE A 134 7.28 22.86 -13.84
N VAL A 135 8.59 22.72 -13.68
CA VAL A 135 9.20 21.60 -12.94
C VAL A 135 8.76 21.61 -11.47
N ALA A 136 8.80 22.78 -10.83
CA ALA A 136 8.37 22.93 -9.43
C ALA A 136 6.90 22.53 -9.24
N GLY A 137 6.01 23.05 -10.08
CA GLY A 137 4.58 22.75 -10.05
C GLY A 137 4.29 21.28 -10.34
N THR A 138 4.91 20.73 -11.37
CA THR A 138 4.73 19.34 -11.78
C THR A 138 5.19 18.35 -10.71
N GLY A 139 6.37 18.59 -10.11
CA GLY A 139 6.87 17.74 -9.03
C GLY A 139 5.90 17.71 -7.84
N PHE A 140 5.30 18.86 -7.48
CA PHE A 140 4.33 18.90 -6.38
C PHE A 140 2.99 18.24 -6.72
N VAL A 141 2.61 18.13 -8.00
CA VAL A 141 1.39 17.41 -8.41
C VAL A 141 1.49 15.93 -8.14
N LEU A 142 2.68 15.33 -8.27
CA LEU A 142 2.89 13.90 -7.99
C LEU A 142 2.66 13.63 -6.50
N THR A 143 1.56 12.96 -6.18
CA THR A 143 1.11 12.68 -4.81
C THR A 143 1.84 11.46 -4.26
N SER A 144 2.10 11.41 -2.94
CA SER A 144 2.65 10.20 -2.31
C SER A 144 1.62 9.07 -2.33
N THR A 145 1.88 8.09 -3.18
CA THR A 145 1.05 6.87 -3.30
C THR A 145 1.04 6.08 -1.99
N ALA A 146 2.18 5.98 -1.32
CA ALA A 146 2.30 5.25 -0.06
C ALA A 146 1.39 5.82 1.05
N ILE A 147 1.39 7.15 1.25
CA ILE A 147 0.57 7.80 2.28
C ILE A 147 -0.92 7.65 1.97
N VAL A 148 -1.32 7.90 0.72
CA VAL A 148 -2.74 7.84 0.33
C VAL A 148 -3.28 6.41 0.40
N MET A 149 -2.52 5.42 -0.06
CA MET A 149 -2.92 4.01 0.01
C MET A 149 -3.09 3.56 1.45
N GLN A 150 -2.13 3.87 2.33
CA GLN A 150 -2.25 3.58 3.76
C GLN A 150 -3.55 4.18 4.36
N MET A 151 -3.84 5.44 4.05
CA MET A 151 -5.05 6.11 4.54
C MET A 151 -6.34 5.49 3.99
N LEU A 152 -6.34 5.05 2.73
CA LEU A 152 -7.49 4.35 2.14
C LEU A 152 -7.69 2.96 2.77
N GLU A 153 -6.63 2.24 3.10
CA GLU A 153 -6.67 0.96 3.82
C GLU A 153 -7.25 1.12 5.23
N GLU A 154 -6.70 2.05 6.02
CA GLU A 154 -7.18 2.36 7.38
C GLU A 154 -8.66 2.75 7.39
N ARG A 155 -9.13 3.43 6.32
CA ARG A 155 -10.54 3.82 6.16
C ARG A 155 -11.41 2.73 5.51
N ARG A 156 -10.85 1.57 5.17
CA ARG A 156 -11.51 0.48 4.43
C ARG A 156 -12.19 0.98 3.13
N ALA A 157 -11.58 1.98 2.48
CA ALA A 157 -12.15 2.67 1.34
C ALA A 157 -11.64 2.16 -0.03
N LEU A 158 -10.63 1.28 -0.08
CA LEU A 158 -10.02 0.79 -1.33
C LEU A 158 -11.03 0.14 -2.29
N GLY A 159 -11.94 -0.66 -1.77
CA GLY A 159 -12.99 -1.33 -2.57
C GLY A 159 -14.14 -0.43 -2.99
N LEU A 160 -14.29 0.75 -2.39
CA LEU A 160 -15.38 1.67 -2.68
C LEU A 160 -15.12 2.45 -3.98
N PRO A 161 -16.17 2.88 -4.70
CA PRO A 161 -16.03 3.65 -5.94
C PRO A 161 -15.16 4.90 -5.78
N LYS A 162 -15.26 5.61 -4.65
CA LYS A 162 -14.45 6.78 -4.34
C LYS A 162 -12.96 6.45 -4.18
N GLY A 163 -12.63 5.35 -3.49
CA GLY A 163 -11.25 4.88 -3.33
C GLY A 163 -10.65 4.43 -4.66
N ARG A 164 -11.39 3.68 -5.47
CA ARG A 164 -10.95 3.26 -6.82
C ARG A 164 -10.60 4.44 -7.71
N ARG A 165 -11.38 5.56 -7.67
CA ARG A 165 -11.07 6.78 -8.41
C ARG A 165 -9.76 7.43 -7.94
N ILE A 166 -9.50 7.47 -6.63
CA ILE A 166 -8.24 7.98 -6.08
C ILE A 166 -7.08 7.11 -6.55
N VAL A 167 -7.20 5.78 -6.45
CA VAL A 167 -6.18 4.84 -6.93
C VAL A 167 -5.92 5.02 -8.43
N ALA A 168 -6.96 5.22 -9.26
CA ALA A 168 -6.80 5.48 -10.69
C ALA A 168 -5.99 6.75 -10.98
N ILE A 169 -6.19 7.80 -10.19
CA ILE A 169 -5.43 9.06 -10.33
C ILE A 169 -3.98 8.85 -9.90
N LEU A 170 -3.72 8.18 -8.77
CA LEU A 170 -2.37 7.85 -8.32
C LEU A 170 -1.61 7.03 -9.36
N LEU A 171 -2.24 6.00 -9.93
CA LEU A 171 -1.66 5.22 -11.02
C LEU A 171 -1.30 6.07 -12.24
N LEU A 172 -2.11 7.08 -12.56
CA LEU A 172 -1.76 8.01 -13.64
C LEU A 172 -0.60 8.93 -13.23
N GLU A 173 -0.58 9.45 -12.01
CA GLU A 173 0.51 10.29 -11.52
C GLU A 173 1.84 9.51 -11.53
N ASP A 174 1.84 8.25 -11.11
CA ASP A 174 3.00 7.36 -11.16
C ASP A 174 3.43 7.07 -12.61
N LEU A 175 2.47 6.84 -13.52
CA LEU A 175 2.75 6.65 -14.95
C LEU A 175 3.29 7.93 -15.61
N ALA A 176 2.82 9.09 -15.15
CA ALA A 176 3.21 10.38 -15.72
C ALA A 176 4.68 10.74 -15.45
N ILE A 177 5.34 10.14 -14.43
CA ILE A 177 6.75 10.44 -14.14
C ILE A 177 7.65 10.23 -15.35
N VAL A 178 7.37 9.23 -16.18
CA VAL A 178 8.19 8.89 -17.34
C VAL A 178 8.14 9.97 -18.43
N PRO A 179 6.97 10.37 -18.95
CA PRO A 179 6.93 11.47 -19.90
C PRO A 179 7.40 12.80 -19.29
N LEU A 180 7.25 13.00 -17.97
CA LEU A 180 7.75 14.20 -17.30
C LEU A 180 9.28 14.23 -17.23
N LEU A 181 9.94 13.11 -16.95
CA LEU A 181 11.39 13.00 -17.00
C LEU A 181 11.92 13.22 -18.43
N ALA A 182 11.23 12.69 -19.44
CA ALA A 182 11.57 12.97 -20.84
C ALA A 182 11.40 14.45 -21.18
N LEU A 183 10.34 15.09 -20.68
CA LEU A 183 10.09 16.52 -20.90
C LEU A 183 11.14 17.39 -20.18
N VAL A 184 11.59 17.02 -18.98
CA VAL A 184 12.70 17.68 -18.28
C VAL A 184 13.98 17.64 -19.11
N ALA A 185 14.32 16.47 -19.66
CA ALA A 185 15.48 16.34 -20.55
C ALA A 185 15.34 17.23 -21.81
N PHE A 186 14.13 17.36 -22.35
CA PHE A 186 13.86 18.25 -23.52
C PHE A 186 13.91 19.74 -23.15
N LEU A 187 13.51 20.13 -21.93
CA LEU A 187 13.54 21.51 -21.43
C LEU A 187 14.93 21.94 -20.97
N ALA A 188 15.92 21.05 -20.98
CA ALA A 188 17.29 21.36 -20.60
C ALA A 188 17.79 22.61 -21.36
N PRO A 189 18.46 23.57 -20.67
CA PRO A 189 19.05 24.72 -21.33
C PRO A 189 20.04 24.23 -22.38
N GLY A 190 19.73 24.46 -23.64
CA GLY A 190 20.72 24.24 -24.70
C GLY A 190 21.90 25.18 -24.48
N GLY A 191 23.15 24.69 -24.61
CA GLY A 191 24.31 25.57 -24.56
C GLY A 191 24.11 26.73 -25.57
N GLU A 192 24.71 27.89 -25.31
CA GLU A 192 24.54 29.12 -26.10
C GLU A 192 24.73 28.96 -27.61
N ASN A 193 25.31 27.82 -28.04
CA ASN A 193 25.57 27.46 -29.45
C ASN A 193 24.74 26.25 -29.96
N ALA A 194 23.76 25.73 -29.18
CA ALA A 194 22.97 24.57 -29.65
C ALA A 194 22.09 24.97 -30.85
N THR A 195 22.37 24.41 -32.02
CA THR A 195 21.56 24.61 -33.21
C THR A 195 20.24 23.83 -33.13
N LEU A 196 19.26 24.22 -33.95
CA LEU A 196 18.01 23.45 -34.08
C LEU A 196 18.29 21.99 -34.46
N ALA A 197 19.35 21.78 -35.27
CA ALA A 197 19.80 20.45 -35.69
C ALA A 197 20.29 19.61 -34.49
N ASP A 198 21.03 20.19 -33.56
CA ASP A 198 21.53 19.50 -32.36
C ASP A 198 20.36 19.06 -31.45
N ARG A 199 19.37 19.93 -31.29
CA ARG A 199 18.14 19.60 -30.51
C ARG A 199 17.33 18.49 -31.16
N LEU A 200 17.13 18.56 -32.49
CA LEU A 200 16.43 17.51 -33.24
C LEU A 200 17.18 16.18 -33.19
N THR A 201 18.52 16.22 -33.26
CA THR A 201 19.36 15.02 -33.13
C THR A 201 19.24 14.40 -31.74
N GLY A 202 19.27 15.19 -30.68
CA GLY A 202 19.06 14.70 -29.31
C GLY A 202 17.68 14.03 -29.13
N VAL A 203 16.63 14.68 -29.65
CA VAL A 203 15.27 14.07 -29.62
C VAL A 203 15.22 12.78 -30.43
N ALA A 204 15.85 12.74 -31.61
CA ALA A 204 15.88 11.54 -32.46
C ALA A 204 16.62 10.38 -31.76
N ILE A 205 17.75 10.64 -31.09
CA ILE A 205 18.50 9.66 -30.31
C ILE A 205 17.64 9.15 -29.13
N GLY A 206 16.99 10.04 -28.39
CA GLY A 206 16.10 9.67 -27.31
C GLY A 206 14.95 8.77 -27.77
N LEU A 207 14.26 9.14 -28.85
CA LEU A 207 13.20 8.32 -29.46
C LEU A 207 13.72 6.97 -29.97
N ALA A 208 14.90 6.95 -30.56
CA ALA A 208 15.55 5.72 -31.02
C ALA A 208 15.87 4.79 -29.84
N SER A 209 16.36 5.34 -28.73
CA SER A 209 16.64 4.57 -27.49
C SER A 209 15.37 3.98 -26.89
N ILE A 210 14.28 4.74 -26.81
CA ILE A 210 12.97 4.24 -26.34
C ILE A 210 12.48 3.13 -27.26
N THR A 211 12.50 3.38 -28.58
CA THR A 211 12.04 2.40 -29.57
C THR A 211 12.90 1.14 -29.53
N GLY A 212 14.22 1.28 -29.45
CA GLY A 212 15.15 0.16 -29.32
C GLY A 212 14.89 -0.68 -28.06
N LEU A 213 14.62 -0.03 -26.92
CA LEU A 213 14.29 -0.72 -25.67
C LEU A 213 12.95 -1.46 -25.77
N ILE A 214 11.93 -0.86 -26.38
CA ILE A 214 10.62 -1.50 -26.59
C ILE A 214 10.78 -2.72 -27.50
N LEU A 215 11.54 -2.61 -28.60
CA LEU A 215 11.78 -3.73 -29.50
C LEU A 215 12.57 -4.84 -28.81
N ALA A 216 13.64 -4.50 -28.09
CA ALA A 216 14.41 -5.46 -27.31
C ALA A 216 13.54 -6.14 -26.25
N GLY A 217 12.72 -5.38 -25.52
CA GLY A 217 11.78 -5.91 -24.54
C GLY A 217 10.82 -6.92 -25.14
N ARG A 218 10.20 -6.55 -26.26
CA ARG A 218 9.18 -7.40 -26.91
C ARG A 218 9.75 -8.67 -27.55
N TYR A 219 10.96 -8.61 -28.12
CA TYR A 219 11.49 -9.73 -28.89
C TYR A 219 12.59 -10.52 -28.16
N LEU A 220 13.30 -9.93 -27.20
CA LEU A 220 14.45 -10.54 -26.56
C LEU A 220 14.18 -11.05 -25.14
N LEU A 221 13.33 -10.35 -24.36
CA LEU A 221 13.17 -10.67 -22.94
C LEU A 221 12.44 -12.00 -22.72
N ASP A 222 11.32 -12.25 -23.39
CA ASP A 222 10.57 -13.51 -23.24
C ASP A 222 11.39 -14.75 -23.61
N PRO A 223 12.10 -14.80 -24.75
CA PRO A 223 13.01 -15.90 -25.06
C PRO A 223 14.14 -16.07 -24.05
N LEU A 224 14.72 -14.96 -23.57
CA LEU A 224 15.78 -14.97 -22.56
C LEU A 224 15.29 -15.63 -21.27
N PHE A 225 14.18 -15.17 -20.71
CA PHE A 225 13.65 -15.71 -19.45
C PHE A 225 13.14 -17.15 -19.60
N ARG A 226 12.59 -17.53 -20.74
CA ARG A 226 12.23 -18.94 -21.02
C ARG A 226 13.47 -19.85 -21.07
N LEU A 227 14.57 -19.39 -21.64
CA LEU A 227 15.82 -20.14 -21.69
C LEU A 227 16.38 -20.32 -20.28
N LEU A 228 16.42 -19.24 -19.49
CA LEU A 228 16.93 -19.25 -18.12
C LEU A 228 16.05 -20.06 -17.16
N GLY A 229 14.73 -20.00 -17.32
CA GLY A 229 13.78 -20.79 -16.53
C GLY A 229 13.99 -22.30 -16.67
N LYS A 230 14.47 -22.77 -17.83
CA LYS A 230 14.85 -24.19 -18.03
C LYS A 230 16.10 -24.61 -17.23
N ALA A 231 16.97 -23.67 -16.90
CA ALA A 231 18.20 -23.96 -16.14
C ALA A 231 17.94 -24.24 -14.65
N ARG A 232 16.73 -23.97 -14.12
CA ARG A 232 16.30 -24.16 -12.71
C ARG A 232 17.24 -23.54 -11.67
N ALA A 233 18.01 -22.53 -12.05
CA ALA A 233 18.93 -21.81 -11.16
C ALA A 233 18.29 -20.46 -10.77
N ARG A 234 17.84 -20.34 -9.53
CA ARG A 234 17.15 -19.14 -9.01
C ARG A 234 18.06 -17.92 -9.04
N GLU A 235 19.32 -18.10 -8.68
CA GLU A 235 20.33 -17.02 -8.65
C GLU A 235 20.55 -16.41 -10.05
N VAL A 236 20.48 -17.25 -11.09
CA VAL A 236 20.63 -16.79 -12.49
C VAL A 236 19.43 -15.98 -12.94
N MET A 237 18.21 -16.32 -12.48
CA MET A 237 17.00 -15.54 -12.78
C MET A 237 17.06 -14.15 -12.14
N THR A 238 17.47 -14.07 -10.87
CA THR A 238 17.66 -12.80 -10.16
C THR A 238 18.74 -11.95 -10.84
N ALA A 239 19.88 -12.55 -11.21
CA ALA A 239 20.95 -11.85 -11.93
C ALA A 239 20.50 -11.36 -13.30
N ALA A 240 19.68 -12.13 -14.03
CA ALA A 240 19.10 -11.72 -15.30
C ALA A 240 18.11 -10.56 -15.15
N ALA A 241 17.27 -10.57 -14.09
CA ALA A 241 16.39 -9.47 -13.77
C ALA A 241 17.17 -8.17 -13.55
N LEU A 242 18.20 -8.23 -12.68
CA LEU A 242 19.08 -7.09 -12.42
C LEU A 242 19.80 -6.61 -13.70
N PHE A 243 20.29 -7.53 -14.51
CA PHE A 243 20.94 -7.22 -15.79
C PHE A 243 19.99 -6.50 -16.74
N VAL A 244 18.74 -6.93 -16.86
CA VAL A 244 17.73 -6.27 -17.71
C VAL A 244 17.42 -4.88 -17.19
N VAL A 245 17.22 -4.72 -15.88
CA VAL A 245 16.92 -3.40 -15.27
C VAL A 245 18.07 -2.43 -15.48
N LEU A 246 19.28 -2.83 -15.08
CA LEU A 246 20.46 -1.97 -15.19
C LEU A 246 20.87 -1.74 -16.64
N GLY A 247 20.70 -2.73 -17.51
CA GLY A 247 20.95 -2.61 -18.94
C GLY A 247 19.99 -1.63 -19.62
N ALA A 248 18.70 -1.67 -19.25
CA ALA A 248 17.71 -0.70 -19.73
C ALA A 248 17.97 0.72 -19.21
N ALA A 249 18.35 0.85 -17.95
CA ALA A 249 18.75 2.12 -17.34
C ALA A 249 19.96 2.72 -18.07
N LEU A 250 21.00 1.91 -18.31
CA LEU A 250 22.19 2.31 -19.04
C LEU A 250 21.87 2.69 -20.50
N ALA A 251 21.04 1.92 -21.20
CA ALA A 251 20.64 2.20 -22.57
C ALA A 251 19.94 3.57 -22.68
N MET A 252 19.06 3.91 -21.73
CA MET A 252 18.43 5.22 -21.70
C MET A 252 19.40 6.35 -21.36
N GLN A 253 20.32 6.13 -20.43
CA GLN A 253 21.36 7.09 -20.08
C GLN A 253 22.25 7.42 -21.30
N LEU A 254 22.66 6.42 -22.07
CA LEU A 254 23.41 6.59 -23.30
C LEU A 254 22.60 7.33 -24.38
N GLY A 255 21.27 7.24 -24.34
CA GLY A 255 20.33 7.98 -25.18
C GLY A 255 20.06 9.43 -24.72
N GLY A 256 20.76 9.91 -23.67
CA GLY A 256 20.53 11.24 -23.08
C GLY A 256 19.25 11.36 -22.25
N LEU A 257 18.68 10.23 -21.85
CA LEU A 257 17.47 10.15 -21.04
C LEU A 257 17.79 9.65 -19.62
N SER A 258 16.83 9.75 -18.71
CA SER A 258 17.00 9.30 -17.32
C SER A 258 17.13 7.77 -17.22
N MET A 259 18.07 7.29 -16.39
CA MET A 259 18.19 5.87 -16.02
C MET A 259 16.87 5.32 -15.43
N ALA A 260 16.20 6.14 -14.62
CA ALA A 260 14.93 5.84 -13.99
C ALA A 260 13.83 5.51 -15.01
N MET A 261 13.77 6.25 -16.12
CA MET A 261 12.84 5.98 -17.23
C MET A 261 13.12 4.63 -17.91
N GLY A 262 14.40 4.28 -18.08
CA GLY A 262 14.79 2.98 -18.67
C GLY A 262 14.32 1.81 -17.81
N ALA A 263 14.54 1.89 -16.51
CA ALA A 263 14.09 0.89 -15.55
C ALA A 263 12.58 0.72 -15.53
N PHE A 264 11.83 1.82 -15.49
CA PHE A 264 10.37 1.81 -15.55
C PHE A 264 9.86 1.14 -16.83
N LEU A 265 10.37 1.53 -17.99
CA LEU A 265 9.97 0.92 -19.27
C LEU A 265 10.28 -0.59 -19.31
N ALA A 266 11.44 -1.01 -18.78
CA ALA A 266 11.76 -2.44 -18.67
C ALA A 266 10.75 -3.18 -17.77
N GLY A 267 10.33 -2.56 -16.65
CA GLY A 267 9.30 -3.07 -15.79
C GLY A 267 7.96 -3.24 -16.50
N VAL A 268 7.49 -2.20 -17.21
CA VAL A 268 6.24 -2.26 -17.99
C VAL A 268 6.29 -3.34 -19.06
N LEU A 269 7.42 -3.49 -19.78
CA LEU A 269 7.59 -4.54 -20.79
C LEU A 269 7.54 -5.95 -20.20
N LEU A 270 8.02 -6.13 -18.97
CA LEU A 270 7.98 -7.40 -18.25
C LEU A 270 6.68 -7.64 -17.46
N SER A 271 5.81 -6.64 -17.31
CA SER A 271 4.57 -6.73 -16.53
C SER A 271 3.57 -7.75 -17.07
N GLU A 272 3.62 -8.05 -18.37
CA GLU A 272 2.80 -9.08 -19.03
C GLU A 272 3.55 -10.41 -19.21
N SER A 273 4.81 -10.52 -18.77
CA SER A 273 5.59 -11.76 -18.82
C SER A 273 5.05 -12.81 -17.85
N THR A 274 5.13 -14.08 -18.25
CA THR A 274 4.80 -15.22 -17.38
C THR A 274 5.71 -15.31 -16.14
N PHE A 275 6.88 -14.67 -16.16
CA PHE A 275 7.86 -14.64 -15.08
C PHE A 275 7.70 -13.45 -14.13
N ARG A 276 6.70 -12.57 -14.36
CA ARG A 276 6.50 -11.34 -13.61
C ARG A 276 6.55 -11.54 -12.10
N HIS A 277 5.76 -12.46 -11.56
CA HIS A 277 5.68 -12.67 -10.10
C HIS A 277 7.00 -13.15 -9.49
N GLN A 278 7.76 -13.95 -10.25
CA GLN A 278 9.08 -14.39 -9.82
C GLN A 278 10.07 -13.22 -9.81
N LEU A 279 10.07 -12.39 -10.87
CA LEU A 279 10.92 -11.20 -10.96
C LEU A 279 10.61 -10.20 -9.87
N GLU A 280 9.33 -9.97 -9.59
CA GLU A 280 8.85 -9.12 -8.50
C GLU A 280 9.38 -9.63 -7.14
N ALA A 281 9.18 -10.90 -6.84
CA ALA A 281 9.66 -11.52 -5.60
C ALA A 281 11.18 -11.50 -5.45
N ASP A 282 11.93 -11.64 -6.55
CA ASP A 282 13.39 -11.66 -6.53
C ASP A 282 14.00 -10.24 -6.39
N VAL A 283 13.30 -9.18 -6.85
CA VAL A 283 13.80 -7.80 -6.80
C VAL A 283 13.28 -7.04 -5.58
N GLU A 284 12.13 -7.41 -5.02
CA GLU A 284 11.49 -6.75 -3.86
C GLU A 284 12.41 -6.53 -2.65
N PRO A 285 13.27 -7.48 -2.22
CA PRO A 285 14.20 -7.26 -1.10
C PRO A 285 15.20 -6.12 -1.37
N PHE A 286 15.67 -6.01 -2.62
CA PHE A 286 16.60 -4.95 -3.03
C PHE A 286 15.91 -3.59 -3.10
N ARG A 287 14.66 -3.55 -3.58
CA ARG A 287 13.84 -2.35 -3.62
C ARG A 287 13.77 -1.68 -2.24
N GLY A 288 13.37 -2.43 -1.22
CA GLY A 288 13.16 -1.86 0.11
C GLY A 288 14.43 -1.23 0.69
N ILE A 289 15.56 -1.91 0.55
CA ILE A 289 16.86 -1.44 1.06
C ILE A 289 17.36 -0.23 0.25
N LEU A 290 17.34 -0.33 -1.08
CA LEU A 290 17.90 0.72 -1.95
C LEU A 290 17.01 1.97 -1.95
N LEU A 291 15.69 1.81 -1.89
CA LEU A 291 14.77 2.94 -1.71
C LEU A 291 14.97 3.63 -0.37
N GLY A 292 15.20 2.86 0.69
CA GLY A 292 15.57 3.40 2.00
C GLY A 292 16.86 4.22 1.94
N LEU A 293 17.89 3.72 1.24
CA LEU A 293 19.15 4.43 1.01
C LEU A 293 18.95 5.72 0.19
N PHE A 294 18.07 5.70 -0.80
CA PHE A 294 17.73 6.90 -1.57
C PHE A 294 17.14 8.00 -0.67
N PHE A 295 16.14 7.67 0.14
CA PHE A 295 15.55 8.67 1.05
C PHE A 295 16.51 9.11 2.14
N LEU A 296 17.38 8.24 2.64
CA LEU A 296 18.49 8.62 3.52
C LEU A 296 19.41 9.63 2.83
N GLY A 297 19.80 9.36 1.57
CA GLY A 297 20.63 10.26 0.75
C GLY A 297 19.97 11.62 0.54
N VAL A 298 18.69 11.64 0.16
CA VAL A 298 17.90 12.88 0.04
C VAL A 298 17.85 13.62 1.37
N GLY A 299 17.63 12.92 2.48
CA GLY A 299 17.62 13.52 3.82
C GLY A 299 18.97 14.14 4.21
N MET A 300 20.10 13.46 3.89
CA MET A 300 21.45 13.97 4.14
C MET A 300 21.80 15.18 3.26
N SER A 301 21.26 15.28 2.05
CA SER A 301 21.50 16.39 1.13
C SER A 301 20.70 17.65 1.47
N LEU A 302 19.79 17.59 2.44
CA LEU A 302 19.02 18.75 2.89
C LEU A 302 19.92 19.75 3.62
N ASP A 303 20.14 20.91 3.02
CA ASP A 303 20.88 22.00 3.61
C ASP A 303 19.98 22.80 4.58
N LEU A 304 20.14 22.55 5.89
CA LEU A 304 19.37 23.25 6.92
C LEU A 304 19.66 24.77 6.94
N SER A 305 20.82 25.21 6.47
CA SER A 305 21.14 26.65 6.41
C SER A 305 20.32 27.34 5.32
N VAL A 306 20.17 26.71 4.14
CA VAL A 306 19.30 27.17 3.07
C VAL A 306 17.83 27.16 3.50
N ILE A 307 17.41 26.10 4.19
CA ILE A 307 16.04 25.99 4.72
C ILE A 307 15.76 27.09 5.74
N ALA A 308 16.70 27.33 6.68
CA ALA A 308 16.55 28.37 7.70
C ALA A 308 16.57 29.78 7.10
N ALA A 309 17.39 30.02 6.08
CA ALA A 309 17.42 31.31 5.37
C ALA A 309 16.11 31.55 4.59
N ASN A 310 15.53 30.51 4.00
CA ASN A 310 14.38 30.59 3.12
C ASN A 310 13.04 30.10 3.77
N TRP A 311 12.96 29.97 5.11
CA TRP A 311 11.80 29.38 5.79
C TRP A 311 10.47 30.04 5.45
N ARG A 312 10.46 31.38 5.22
CA ARG A 312 9.25 32.13 4.83
C ARG A 312 8.79 31.73 3.42
N LEU A 313 9.72 31.57 2.50
CA LEU A 313 9.44 31.14 1.13
C LEU A 313 8.90 29.69 1.12
N ILE A 314 9.54 28.80 1.90
CA ILE A 314 9.10 27.41 2.05
C ILE A 314 7.70 27.35 2.65
N ALA A 315 7.44 28.08 3.74
CA ALA A 315 6.11 28.11 4.36
C ALA A 315 5.03 28.65 3.37
N LEU A 316 5.34 29.72 2.64
CA LEU A 316 4.46 30.27 1.61
C LEU A 316 4.23 29.26 0.50
N ALA A 317 5.28 28.61 0.01
CA ALA A 317 5.19 27.61 -1.06
C ALA A 317 4.36 26.40 -0.63
N VAL A 318 4.56 25.85 0.59
CA VAL A 318 3.76 24.76 1.13
C VAL A 318 2.28 25.14 1.14
N VAL A 319 1.93 26.29 1.71
CA VAL A 319 0.54 26.74 1.80
C VAL A 319 -0.05 26.97 0.39
N ALA A 320 0.67 27.69 -0.47
CA ALA A 320 0.20 28.02 -1.81
C ALA A 320 -0.01 26.74 -2.65
N TYR A 321 0.96 25.86 -2.67
CA TYR A 321 0.89 24.61 -3.45
C TYR A 321 -0.21 23.69 -2.92
N MET A 322 -0.29 23.44 -1.60
CA MET A 322 -1.32 22.59 -1.02
C MET A 322 -2.72 23.16 -1.27
N VAL A 323 -2.93 24.46 -1.03
CA VAL A 323 -4.24 25.10 -1.23
C VAL A 323 -4.65 25.08 -2.71
N LEU A 324 -3.75 25.45 -3.61
CA LEU A 324 -4.08 25.48 -5.04
C LEU A 324 -4.27 24.08 -5.61
N LYS A 325 -3.47 23.09 -5.17
CA LYS A 325 -3.68 21.68 -5.53
C LYS A 325 -5.04 21.20 -5.02
N MET A 326 -5.39 21.47 -3.76
CA MET A 326 -6.72 21.15 -3.21
C MET A 326 -7.84 21.78 -4.02
N LEU A 327 -7.72 23.07 -4.39
CA LEU A 327 -8.71 23.76 -5.21
C LEU A 327 -8.84 23.13 -6.60
N GLY A 328 -7.73 22.79 -7.24
CA GLY A 328 -7.72 22.09 -8.53
C GLY A 328 -8.42 20.73 -8.45
N ILE A 329 -8.05 19.91 -7.46
CA ILE A 329 -8.64 18.59 -7.23
C ILE A 329 -10.15 18.74 -6.94
N TYR A 330 -10.53 19.67 -6.06
CA TYR A 330 -11.92 19.93 -5.74
C TYR A 330 -12.72 20.33 -6.99
N ALA A 331 -12.22 21.28 -7.77
CA ALA A 331 -12.89 21.76 -8.98
C ALA A 331 -13.11 20.64 -9.99
N VAL A 332 -12.07 19.83 -10.25
CA VAL A 332 -12.19 18.69 -11.17
C VAL A 332 -13.12 17.61 -10.62
N ALA A 333 -13.06 17.30 -9.33
CA ALA A 333 -13.98 16.34 -8.72
C ALA A 333 -15.44 16.79 -8.85
N ARG A 334 -15.73 18.07 -8.66
CA ARG A 334 -17.07 18.66 -8.83
C ARG A 334 -17.52 18.64 -10.29
N LEU A 335 -16.61 18.88 -11.23
CA LEU A 335 -16.90 18.76 -12.67
C LEU A 335 -17.34 17.34 -13.06
N PHE A 336 -16.76 16.32 -12.43
CA PHE A 336 -17.15 14.91 -12.58
C PHE A 336 -18.30 14.49 -11.64
N ARG A 337 -19.10 15.44 -11.16
CA ARG A 337 -20.31 15.24 -10.36
C ARG A 337 -20.09 14.54 -9.02
N ALA A 338 -18.87 14.55 -8.48
CA ALA A 338 -18.64 14.11 -7.11
C ALA A 338 -19.39 15.01 -6.12
N SER A 339 -19.87 14.47 -5.01
CA SER A 339 -20.46 15.29 -3.95
C SER A 339 -19.41 16.26 -3.39
N SER A 340 -19.85 17.40 -2.82
CA SER A 340 -18.92 18.37 -2.22
C SER A 340 -18.03 17.72 -1.16
N ARG A 341 -18.57 16.79 -0.37
CA ARG A 341 -17.85 16.06 0.66
C ARG A 341 -16.78 15.13 0.07
N GLU A 342 -17.14 14.32 -0.95
CA GLU A 342 -16.17 13.47 -1.65
C GLU A 342 -15.06 14.29 -2.29
N ALA A 343 -15.40 15.44 -2.89
CA ALA A 343 -14.44 16.34 -3.51
C ALA A 343 -13.45 16.92 -2.49
N VAL A 344 -13.92 17.35 -1.29
CA VAL A 344 -13.06 17.82 -0.21
C VAL A 344 -12.20 16.69 0.37
N GLU A 345 -12.80 15.52 0.63
CA GLU A 345 -12.07 14.34 1.13
C GLU A 345 -10.91 13.96 0.18
N ARG A 346 -11.18 13.91 -1.14
CA ARG A 346 -10.16 13.65 -2.16
C ARG A 346 -9.09 14.75 -2.19
N ALA A 347 -9.50 16.02 -2.15
CA ALA A 347 -8.58 17.15 -2.16
C ALA A 347 -7.63 17.12 -0.96
N VAL A 348 -8.12 16.83 0.24
CA VAL A 348 -7.30 16.74 1.46
C VAL A 348 -6.35 15.53 1.41
N LEU A 349 -6.84 14.36 0.97
CA LEU A 349 -6.03 13.15 0.87
C LEU A 349 -4.87 13.28 -0.13
N MET A 350 -5.05 14.06 -1.20
CA MET A 350 -4.07 14.21 -2.27
C MET A 350 -3.39 15.58 -2.30
N ALA A 351 -3.48 16.36 -1.22
CA ALA A 351 -2.96 17.73 -1.16
C ALA A 351 -1.43 17.81 -1.18
N GLN A 352 -0.73 16.80 -0.67
CA GLN A 352 0.73 16.78 -0.55
C GLN A 352 1.42 16.46 -1.87
N GLY A 353 2.71 16.79 -1.93
CA GLY A 353 3.63 16.22 -2.90
C GLY A 353 4.04 14.80 -2.51
N GLY A 354 4.75 14.11 -3.38
CA GLY A 354 5.20 12.74 -3.16
C GLY A 354 6.65 12.51 -3.47
N GLU A 355 7.08 11.28 -3.29
CA GLU A 355 8.45 10.80 -3.45
C GLU A 355 9.01 10.98 -4.87
N PHE A 356 8.16 10.94 -5.87
CA PHE A 356 8.58 11.14 -7.26
C PHE A 356 9.04 12.58 -7.57
N ALA A 357 8.60 13.56 -6.75
CA ALA A 357 9.09 14.92 -6.86
C ALA A 357 10.62 14.99 -6.68
N PHE A 358 11.19 14.22 -5.76
CA PHE A 358 12.64 14.19 -5.52
C PHE A 358 13.41 13.70 -6.74
N VAL A 359 12.88 12.68 -7.42
CA VAL A 359 13.45 12.14 -8.67
C VAL A 359 13.40 13.17 -9.79
N LEU A 360 12.24 13.84 -9.93
CA LEU A 360 12.04 14.87 -10.95
C LEU A 360 12.96 16.09 -10.72
N TYR A 361 13.06 16.54 -9.46
CA TYR A 361 13.92 17.67 -9.11
C TYR A 361 15.41 17.35 -9.25
N ALA A 362 15.84 16.13 -8.87
CA ALA A 362 17.20 15.68 -9.09
C ALA A 362 17.55 15.65 -10.58
N ALA A 363 16.65 15.12 -11.42
CA ALA A 363 16.82 15.12 -12.89
C ALA A 363 16.88 16.55 -13.46
N ALA A 364 16.04 17.46 -12.96
CA ALA A 364 16.04 18.86 -13.41
C ALA A 364 17.29 19.63 -12.96
N THR A 365 17.84 19.29 -11.79
CA THR A 365 19.11 19.83 -11.30
C THR A 365 20.28 19.33 -12.16
N ALA A 366 20.30 18.05 -12.49
CA ALA A 366 21.36 17.45 -13.32
C ALA A 366 21.46 18.07 -14.72
N VAL A 367 20.32 18.52 -15.28
CA VAL A 367 20.29 19.19 -16.58
C VAL A 367 20.32 20.73 -16.48
N GLY A 368 20.46 21.30 -15.27
CA GLY A 368 20.61 22.74 -15.04
C GLY A 368 19.34 23.59 -15.22
N ILE A 369 18.14 23.00 -15.14
CA ILE A 369 16.86 23.74 -15.11
C ILE A 369 16.68 24.44 -13.77
N ILE A 370 17.00 23.76 -12.66
CA ILE A 370 16.99 24.30 -11.30
C ILE A 370 18.39 24.19 -10.71
N ASP A 371 18.76 25.12 -9.84
CA ASP A 371 20.01 25.08 -9.10
C ASP A 371 19.87 24.31 -7.78
N ALA A 372 20.97 24.16 -7.06
CA ALA A 372 21.00 23.41 -5.80
C ALA A 372 20.14 24.08 -4.70
N GLU A 373 20.05 25.41 -4.68
CA GLU A 373 19.23 26.16 -3.72
C GLU A 373 17.74 25.92 -3.98
N ALA A 374 17.30 26.06 -5.24
CA ALA A 374 15.91 25.79 -5.61
C ALA A 374 15.55 24.33 -5.35
N ASN A 375 16.44 23.37 -5.63
CA ASN A 375 16.23 21.97 -5.32
C ASN A 375 16.03 21.75 -3.80
N ALA A 376 16.86 22.37 -2.95
CA ALA A 376 16.72 22.26 -1.50
C ALA A 376 15.39 22.84 -1.00
N ILE A 377 14.97 24.01 -1.51
CA ILE A 377 13.71 24.66 -1.17
C ILE A 377 12.51 23.80 -1.59
N LEU A 378 12.51 23.30 -2.83
CA LEU A 378 11.43 22.46 -3.37
C LEU A 378 11.33 21.12 -2.63
N THR A 379 12.48 20.48 -2.38
CA THR A 379 12.57 19.23 -1.60
C THR A 379 12.03 19.43 -0.18
N ALA A 380 12.43 20.51 0.50
CA ALA A 380 11.89 20.85 1.82
C ALA A 380 10.37 21.10 1.78
N THR A 381 9.87 21.77 0.74
CA THR A 381 8.43 22.01 0.53
C THR A 381 7.66 20.70 0.42
N ILE A 382 8.15 19.71 -0.34
CA ILE A 382 7.56 18.37 -0.43
C ILE A 382 7.52 17.68 0.93
N ILE A 383 8.68 17.63 1.63
CA ILE A 383 8.80 16.95 2.93
C ILE A 383 7.83 17.53 3.96
N VAL A 384 7.76 18.86 4.04
CA VAL A 384 6.85 19.55 4.98
C VAL A 384 5.38 19.24 4.60
N SER A 385 5.03 19.24 3.29
CA SER A 385 3.68 18.91 2.85
C SER A 385 3.27 17.47 3.21
N MET A 386 4.20 16.51 3.07
CA MET A 386 3.99 15.13 3.49
C MET A 386 3.78 15.00 5.00
N ALA A 387 4.59 15.70 5.80
CA ALA A 387 4.48 15.70 7.26
C ALA A 387 3.19 16.36 7.78
N LEU A 388 2.67 17.37 7.06
CA LEU A 388 1.42 18.06 7.41
C LEU A 388 0.16 17.23 7.07
N THR A 389 0.25 16.28 6.14
CA THR A 389 -0.91 15.54 5.65
C THR A 389 -1.70 14.80 6.73
N PRO A 390 -1.10 14.02 7.66
CA PRO A 390 -1.84 13.39 8.73
C PRO A 390 -2.59 14.41 9.61
N LEU A 391 -1.98 15.57 9.88
CA LEU A 391 -2.62 16.63 10.66
C LEU A 391 -3.82 17.24 9.92
N MET A 392 -3.70 17.46 8.61
CA MET A 392 -4.81 17.95 7.78
C MET A 392 -5.96 16.95 7.73
N ILE A 393 -5.67 15.66 7.67
CA ILE A 393 -6.67 14.60 7.68
C ILE A 393 -7.41 14.58 9.03
N ILE A 394 -6.69 14.66 10.15
CA ILE A 394 -7.30 14.74 11.49
C ILE A 394 -8.17 16.00 11.60
N LEU A 395 -7.68 17.14 11.11
CA LEU A 395 -8.44 18.38 11.11
C LEU A 395 -9.71 18.27 10.25
N HIS A 396 -9.59 17.69 9.05
CA HIS A 396 -10.74 17.45 8.18
C HIS A 396 -11.80 16.57 8.87
N ASP A 397 -11.39 15.47 9.50
CA ASP A 397 -12.31 14.53 10.15
C ASP A 397 -13.01 15.16 11.37
N ARG A 398 -12.35 16.12 12.05
CA ARG A 398 -12.96 16.93 13.12
C ARG A 398 -13.92 17.98 12.61
N LEU A 399 -13.58 18.66 11.51
CA LEU A 399 -14.39 19.73 10.93
C LEU A 399 -15.58 19.21 10.11
N MET A 400 -15.41 18.03 9.50
CA MET A 400 -16.44 17.35 8.71
C MET A 400 -16.74 15.97 9.29
N PRO A 401 -17.33 15.88 10.48
CA PRO A 401 -17.70 14.60 11.06
C PRO A 401 -18.57 13.83 10.07
N ARG A 402 -18.42 12.51 10.06
CA ARG A 402 -19.23 11.66 9.18
C ARG A 402 -20.70 12.02 9.37
N PRO A 403 -21.49 12.24 8.31
CA PRO A 403 -22.92 12.43 8.48
C PRO A 403 -23.47 11.19 9.18
N ALA A 404 -24.39 11.41 10.08
CA ALA A 404 -25.19 10.31 10.58
C ALA A 404 -25.73 9.53 9.36
N PRO A 405 -25.79 8.20 9.41
CA PRO A 405 -26.35 7.40 8.33
C PRO A 405 -27.71 8.00 7.92
N SER A 406 -27.92 8.20 6.62
CA SER A 406 -29.23 8.68 6.17
C SER A 406 -30.30 7.65 6.54
N MET A 407 -31.24 8.06 7.34
CA MET A 407 -32.38 7.22 7.73
C MET A 407 -33.52 7.26 6.71
N GLU A 408 -33.33 7.92 5.58
CA GLU A 408 -34.36 7.99 4.53
C GLU A 408 -34.64 6.59 3.97
N GLY A 409 -35.88 6.15 4.09
CA GLY A 409 -36.30 4.80 3.70
C GLY A 409 -35.85 3.67 4.64
N VAL A 410 -35.31 4.00 5.83
CA VAL A 410 -34.84 3.01 6.82
C VAL A 410 -35.65 3.17 8.10
N GLU A 411 -36.24 2.07 8.57
CA GLU A 411 -36.94 2.00 9.86
C GLU A 411 -35.95 1.69 10.97
N ALA A 412 -36.04 2.39 12.09
CA ALA A 412 -35.29 2.05 13.31
C ALA A 412 -35.90 0.83 14.00
N ALA A 413 -35.10 0.11 14.76
CA ALA A 413 -35.59 -0.98 15.61
C ALA A 413 -36.33 -0.37 16.80
N GLU A 414 -37.67 -0.46 16.80
CA GLU A 414 -38.53 0.03 17.88
C GLU A 414 -39.64 -0.99 18.17
N ASN A 415 -39.72 -1.44 19.40
CA ASN A 415 -40.75 -2.36 19.90
C ASN A 415 -40.95 -3.62 19.00
N LEU A 416 -39.85 -4.17 18.52
CA LEU A 416 -39.90 -5.38 17.71
C LEU A 416 -40.20 -6.58 18.60
N SER A 417 -41.03 -7.49 18.08
CA SER A 417 -41.32 -8.76 18.74
C SER A 417 -41.30 -9.87 17.71
N ALA A 418 -40.31 -10.72 17.76
CA ALA A 418 -40.19 -11.89 16.90
C ALA A 418 -39.59 -13.05 17.67
N SER A 419 -39.84 -14.28 17.17
CA SER A 419 -39.26 -15.46 17.80
C SER A 419 -37.74 -15.54 17.70
N ILE A 420 -37.18 -14.88 16.71
CA ILE A 420 -35.73 -14.87 16.45
C ILE A 420 -35.27 -13.43 16.23
N LEU A 421 -34.18 -13.02 16.90
CA LEU A 421 -33.47 -11.78 16.63
C LEU A 421 -32.17 -12.10 15.88
N LEU A 422 -32.05 -11.63 14.65
CA LEU A 422 -30.82 -11.73 13.84
C LEU A 422 -30.10 -10.38 13.87
N ILE A 423 -28.87 -10.36 14.35
CA ILE A 423 -28.02 -9.17 14.46
C ILE A 423 -26.92 -9.26 13.41
N GLY A 424 -26.94 -8.33 12.44
CA GLY A 424 -26.06 -8.31 11.27
C GLY A 424 -26.68 -8.99 10.05
N PHE A 425 -26.83 -8.23 8.96
CA PHE A 425 -27.41 -8.70 7.70
C PHE A 425 -26.43 -8.65 6.53
N GLY A 426 -25.16 -8.90 6.81
CA GLY A 426 -24.12 -9.13 5.82
C GLY A 426 -24.31 -10.48 5.09
N ARG A 427 -23.30 -10.87 4.29
CA ARG A 427 -23.34 -12.12 3.48
C ARG A 427 -23.72 -13.35 4.30
N PHE A 428 -23.19 -13.48 5.51
CA PHE A 428 -23.48 -14.61 6.39
C PHE A 428 -24.91 -14.55 6.94
N GLY A 429 -25.36 -13.39 7.45
CA GLY A 429 -26.71 -13.20 7.99
C GLY A 429 -27.80 -13.45 6.95
N GLN A 430 -27.58 -13.02 5.70
CA GLN A 430 -28.48 -13.32 4.58
C GLN A 430 -28.66 -14.82 4.37
N ILE A 431 -27.60 -15.61 4.38
CA ILE A 431 -27.67 -17.06 4.19
C ILE A 431 -28.35 -17.74 5.39
N VAL A 432 -27.99 -17.35 6.63
CA VAL A 432 -28.60 -17.90 7.86
C VAL A 432 -30.11 -17.62 7.93
N SER A 433 -30.55 -16.47 7.43
CA SER A 433 -31.98 -16.14 7.42
C SER A 433 -32.82 -17.05 6.52
N GLN A 434 -32.26 -17.64 5.45
CA GLN A 434 -33.01 -18.40 4.46
C GLN A 434 -33.70 -19.68 5.02
N PRO A 435 -33.01 -20.58 5.73
CA PRO A 435 -33.66 -21.75 6.31
C PRO A 435 -34.69 -21.38 7.39
N LEU A 436 -34.44 -20.28 8.12
CA LEU A 436 -35.37 -19.81 9.16
C LEU A 436 -36.65 -19.25 8.53
N LEU A 437 -36.52 -18.42 7.49
CA LEU A 437 -37.65 -17.90 6.72
C LEU A 437 -38.38 -19.01 5.96
N GLY A 438 -37.64 -19.95 5.38
CA GLY A 438 -38.20 -21.13 4.71
C GLY A 438 -39.06 -22.00 5.63
N ASN A 439 -38.76 -22.02 6.93
CA ASN A 439 -39.57 -22.68 7.95
C ASN A 439 -40.63 -21.74 8.59
N SER A 440 -40.91 -20.59 7.97
CA SER A 440 -41.91 -19.62 8.43
C SER A 440 -41.65 -19.06 9.85
N CYS A 441 -40.39 -19.03 10.30
CA CYS A 441 -40.04 -18.40 11.57
C CYS A 441 -40.24 -16.89 11.51
N SER A 442 -40.76 -16.30 12.58
CA SER A 442 -40.80 -14.85 12.74
C SER A 442 -39.40 -14.34 13.14
N ILE A 443 -38.80 -13.47 12.28
CA ILE A 443 -37.46 -12.96 12.48
C ILE A 443 -37.47 -11.43 12.50
N SER A 444 -36.90 -10.82 13.54
CA SER A 444 -36.47 -9.42 13.54
C SER A 444 -35.00 -9.34 13.13
N ILE A 445 -34.68 -8.51 12.16
CA ILE A 445 -33.32 -8.36 11.64
C ILE A 445 -32.87 -6.93 11.89
N ILE A 446 -31.71 -6.76 12.56
CA ILE A 446 -31.09 -5.44 12.76
C ILE A 446 -29.71 -5.36 12.09
N GLU A 447 -29.43 -4.19 11.50
CA GLU A 447 -28.16 -3.89 10.82
C GLU A 447 -27.78 -2.41 11.04
N THR A 448 -26.51 -2.09 11.03
CA THR A 448 -25.98 -0.73 11.21
C THR A 448 -25.74 -0.02 9.88
N ASP A 449 -25.55 -0.77 8.79
CA ASP A 449 -25.30 -0.24 7.45
C ASP A 449 -26.63 0.07 6.74
N THR A 450 -26.96 1.37 6.65
CA THR A 450 -28.19 1.83 6.00
C THR A 450 -28.24 1.54 4.50
N ASP A 451 -27.10 1.41 3.82
CA ASP A 451 -27.05 1.02 2.40
C ASP A 451 -27.34 -0.48 2.24
N ALA A 452 -26.81 -1.31 3.17
CA ALA A 452 -27.15 -2.73 3.20
C ALA A 452 -28.64 -2.96 3.50
N ILE A 453 -29.24 -2.15 4.38
CA ILE A 453 -30.68 -2.19 4.68
C ILE A 453 -31.51 -1.86 3.45
N ARG A 454 -31.20 -0.76 2.73
CA ARG A 454 -31.90 -0.38 1.51
C ARG A 454 -31.78 -1.44 0.41
N ASN A 455 -30.57 -1.95 0.21
CA ASN A 455 -30.36 -3.02 -0.77
C ASN A 455 -31.15 -4.28 -0.41
N ALA A 456 -31.27 -4.63 0.88
CA ALA A 456 -32.03 -5.78 1.33
C ALA A 456 -33.54 -5.64 1.03
N GLN A 457 -34.09 -4.44 1.11
CA GLN A 457 -35.48 -4.15 0.79
C GLN A 457 -35.81 -4.44 -0.68
N ASP A 458 -34.88 -4.20 -1.61
CA ASP A 458 -35.04 -4.53 -3.04
C ASP A 458 -35.21 -6.05 -3.28
N PHE A 459 -34.73 -6.86 -2.36
CA PHE A 459 -34.87 -8.32 -2.36
C PHE A 459 -36.03 -8.83 -1.46
N GLY A 460 -36.87 -7.92 -0.95
CA GLY A 460 -38.04 -8.25 -0.12
C GLY A 460 -37.75 -8.56 1.34
N PHE A 461 -36.54 -8.21 1.84
CA PHE A 461 -36.25 -8.35 3.25
C PHE A 461 -36.65 -7.10 4.03
N LYS A 462 -37.25 -7.29 5.21
CA LYS A 462 -37.47 -6.21 6.17
C LYS A 462 -36.36 -6.23 7.21
N VAL A 463 -35.48 -5.22 7.12
CA VAL A 463 -34.32 -5.04 7.99
C VAL A 463 -34.42 -3.69 8.66
N TYR A 464 -34.19 -3.64 9.96
CA TYR A 464 -34.28 -2.43 10.76
C TYR A 464 -32.88 -1.89 11.10
N TYR A 465 -32.78 -0.58 11.23
CA TYR A 465 -31.54 0.03 11.70
C TYR A 465 -31.40 -0.17 13.21
N GLY A 466 -30.26 -0.74 13.64
CA GLY A 466 -29.96 -0.92 15.05
C GLY A 466 -28.53 -1.38 15.27
N ASP A 467 -27.86 -0.76 16.25
CA ASP A 467 -26.55 -1.19 16.71
C ASP A 467 -26.72 -2.19 17.87
N GLY A 468 -26.55 -3.47 17.60
CA GLY A 468 -26.65 -4.54 18.59
C GLY A 468 -25.63 -4.45 19.75
N ALA A 469 -24.56 -3.66 19.61
CA ALA A 469 -23.62 -3.40 20.70
C ALA A 469 -24.13 -2.37 21.74
N ARG A 470 -25.41 -1.94 21.61
CA ARG A 470 -26.10 -1.04 22.52
C ARG A 470 -27.28 -1.75 23.19
N LEU A 471 -27.32 -1.70 24.50
CA LEU A 471 -28.35 -2.38 25.27
C LEU A 471 -29.79 -1.86 25.04
N ASP A 472 -29.93 -0.53 24.87
CA ASP A 472 -31.22 0.08 24.55
C ASP A 472 -31.79 -0.39 23.19
N ILE A 473 -30.92 -0.64 22.22
CA ILE A 473 -31.31 -1.20 20.92
C ILE A 473 -31.67 -2.69 21.04
N LEU A 474 -30.95 -3.46 21.84
CA LEU A 474 -31.30 -4.86 22.08
C LEU A 474 -32.70 -4.99 22.74
N HIS A 475 -33.03 -4.12 23.70
CA HIS A 475 -34.39 -4.05 24.25
C HIS A 475 -35.43 -3.67 23.16
N ALA A 476 -35.18 -2.61 22.41
CA ALA A 476 -36.07 -2.14 21.32
C ALA A 476 -36.24 -3.18 20.21
N ALA A 477 -35.22 -4.01 19.97
CA ALA A 477 -35.24 -5.09 18.99
C ALA A 477 -35.93 -6.38 19.53
N GLY A 478 -36.38 -6.39 20.77
CA GLY A 478 -37.09 -7.51 21.39
C GLY A 478 -36.19 -8.68 21.82
N ALA A 479 -34.94 -8.42 22.17
CA ALA A 479 -34.00 -9.48 22.57
C ALA A 479 -34.51 -10.30 23.78
N GLY A 480 -35.16 -9.66 24.75
CA GLY A 480 -35.69 -10.33 25.96
C GLY A 480 -36.89 -11.25 25.70
N GLU A 481 -37.64 -11.03 24.61
CA GLU A 481 -38.80 -11.85 24.23
C GLU A 481 -38.44 -12.89 23.15
N ALA A 482 -37.25 -12.78 22.56
CA ALA A 482 -36.79 -13.69 21.54
C ALA A 482 -36.50 -15.07 22.11
N ARG A 483 -36.90 -16.11 21.39
CA ARG A 483 -36.56 -17.50 21.71
C ARG A 483 -35.13 -17.86 21.32
N LEU A 484 -34.51 -17.05 20.45
CA LEU A 484 -33.17 -17.25 19.93
C LEU A 484 -32.60 -15.93 19.46
N VAL A 485 -31.35 -15.65 19.77
CA VAL A 485 -30.56 -14.58 19.17
C VAL A 485 -29.46 -15.17 18.31
N VAL A 486 -29.29 -14.65 17.08
CA VAL A 486 -28.24 -15.03 16.15
C VAL A 486 -27.35 -13.82 15.88
N ILE A 487 -26.07 -13.91 16.25
CA ILE A 487 -25.06 -12.86 16.02
C ILE A 487 -24.29 -13.20 14.75
N ALA A 488 -24.51 -12.41 13.70
CA ALA A 488 -23.94 -12.60 12.36
C ALA A 488 -23.08 -11.41 11.90
N VAL A 489 -22.61 -10.57 12.84
CA VAL A 489 -21.79 -9.39 12.55
C VAL A 489 -20.36 -9.77 12.15
N ASN A 490 -19.72 -8.93 11.33
CA ASN A 490 -18.37 -9.18 10.84
C ASN A 490 -17.27 -8.75 11.82
N ASP A 491 -17.58 -7.77 12.67
CA ASP A 491 -16.64 -7.22 13.63
C ASP A 491 -16.52 -8.11 14.86
N ARG A 492 -15.29 -8.56 15.17
CA ARG A 492 -15.00 -9.49 16.28
C ARG A 492 -15.34 -8.88 17.64
N GLU A 493 -14.91 -7.61 17.86
CA GLU A 493 -15.14 -6.92 19.13
C GLU A 493 -16.62 -6.64 19.35
N ALA A 494 -17.33 -6.20 18.29
CA ALA A 494 -18.77 -5.99 18.36
C ALA A 494 -19.52 -7.30 18.63
N SER A 495 -19.14 -8.41 17.99
CA SER A 495 -19.75 -9.73 18.20
C SER A 495 -19.63 -10.19 19.65
N LEU A 496 -18.44 -10.09 20.24
CA LEU A 496 -18.17 -10.44 21.62
C LEU A 496 -18.98 -9.55 22.58
N LYS A 497 -18.95 -8.23 22.37
CA LYS A 497 -19.70 -7.27 23.18
C LYS A 497 -21.21 -7.53 23.15
N ILE A 498 -21.76 -7.84 21.97
CA ILE A 498 -23.18 -8.19 21.81
C ILE A 498 -23.50 -9.44 22.63
N ALA A 499 -22.67 -10.48 22.54
CA ALA A 499 -22.85 -11.74 23.29
C ALA A 499 -22.83 -11.47 24.81
N GLU A 500 -21.85 -10.71 25.30
CA GLU A 500 -21.74 -10.35 26.72
C GLU A 500 -22.96 -9.56 27.19
N LEU A 501 -23.44 -8.57 26.44
CA LEU A 501 -24.62 -7.78 26.77
C LEU A 501 -25.89 -8.65 26.87
N ILE A 502 -26.08 -9.55 25.88
CA ILE A 502 -27.25 -10.44 25.87
C ILE A 502 -27.20 -11.41 27.06
N LYS A 503 -26.05 -11.99 27.35
CA LYS A 503 -25.89 -12.93 28.46
C LYS A 503 -26.00 -12.27 29.84
N ALA A 504 -25.59 -11.02 29.97
CA ALA A 504 -25.74 -10.24 31.18
C ALA A 504 -27.19 -9.83 31.43
N GLU A 505 -27.91 -9.36 30.42
CA GLU A 505 -29.27 -8.81 30.59
C GLU A 505 -30.38 -9.83 30.34
N PHE A 506 -30.16 -10.76 29.39
CA PHE A 506 -31.14 -11.78 29.01
C PHE A 506 -30.54 -13.19 29.12
N PRO A 507 -30.13 -13.67 30.31
CA PRO A 507 -29.33 -14.89 30.49
C PRO A 507 -30.05 -16.17 30.04
N LEU A 508 -31.37 -16.16 29.93
CA LEU A 508 -32.17 -17.32 29.50
C LEU A 508 -32.33 -17.43 27.99
N VAL A 509 -31.96 -16.38 27.24
CA VAL A 509 -32.07 -16.38 25.78
C VAL A 509 -30.86 -17.09 25.19
N PRO A 510 -31.06 -18.16 24.40
CA PRO A 510 -29.98 -18.85 23.74
C PRO A 510 -29.38 -17.96 22.62
N VAL A 511 -28.05 -18.00 22.50
CA VAL A 511 -27.28 -17.20 21.55
C VAL A 511 -26.48 -18.12 20.64
N LEU A 512 -26.68 -17.98 19.36
CA LEU A 512 -25.80 -18.54 18.33
C LEU A 512 -24.92 -17.43 17.75
N ALA A 513 -23.66 -17.71 17.49
CA ALA A 513 -22.76 -16.69 16.95
C ALA A 513 -21.89 -17.22 15.81
N ARG A 514 -21.66 -16.35 14.83
CA ARG A 514 -20.59 -16.52 13.86
C ARG A 514 -19.27 -16.13 14.51
N SER A 515 -18.27 -17.00 14.43
CA SER A 515 -16.89 -16.70 14.80
C SER A 515 -16.01 -16.52 13.57
N PHE A 516 -15.05 -15.60 13.67
CA PHE A 516 -14.10 -15.32 12.58
C PHE A 516 -13.02 -16.41 12.49
N ASP A 517 -12.43 -16.73 13.62
CA ASP A 517 -11.37 -17.73 13.75
C ASP A 517 -11.56 -18.55 15.04
N ARG A 518 -10.59 -19.40 15.36
CA ARG A 518 -10.62 -20.28 16.51
C ARG A 518 -10.51 -19.51 17.84
N GLU A 519 -9.70 -18.48 17.91
CA GLU A 519 -9.52 -17.66 19.08
C GLU A 519 -10.81 -16.92 19.43
N HIS A 520 -11.46 -16.32 18.44
CA HIS A 520 -12.76 -15.69 18.59
C HIS A 520 -13.86 -16.69 18.98
N ALA A 521 -13.80 -17.94 18.48
CA ALA A 521 -14.72 -19.00 18.91
C ALA A 521 -14.60 -19.30 20.40
N ILE A 522 -13.38 -19.36 20.94
CA ILE A 522 -13.10 -19.57 22.37
C ILE A 522 -13.61 -18.37 23.18
N GLU A 523 -13.39 -17.13 22.73
CA GLU A 523 -13.90 -15.94 23.40
C GLU A 523 -15.43 -15.95 23.51
N LEU A 524 -16.13 -16.28 22.42
CA LEU A 524 -17.59 -16.36 22.40
C LEU A 524 -18.13 -17.48 23.32
N ILE A 525 -17.47 -18.63 23.34
CA ILE A 525 -17.82 -19.72 24.25
C ILE A 525 -17.67 -19.28 25.72
N ASN A 526 -16.55 -18.60 26.03
CA ASN A 526 -16.32 -18.07 27.38
C ASN A 526 -17.31 -16.95 27.76
N ALA A 527 -17.84 -16.20 26.78
CA ALA A 527 -18.92 -15.24 26.98
C ALA A 527 -20.31 -15.90 27.15
N GLY A 528 -20.41 -17.24 27.09
CA GLY A 528 -21.64 -17.98 27.31
C GLY A 528 -22.52 -18.18 26.07
N VAL A 529 -21.95 -18.07 24.86
CA VAL A 529 -22.66 -18.42 23.61
C VAL A 529 -22.88 -19.94 23.57
N GLU A 530 -24.10 -20.38 23.32
CA GLU A 530 -24.46 -21.80 23.33
C GLU A 530 -23.88 -22.58 22.17
N TRP A 531 -23.76 -21.94 21.02
CA TRP A 531 -23.14 -22.55 19.85
C TRP A 531 -22.55 -21.49 18.93
N GLN A 532 -21.41 -21.80 18.40
CA GLN A 532 -20.71 -20.94 17.45
C GLN A 532 -20.27 -21.72 16.21
N ILE A 533 -20.16 -21.03 15.09
CA ILE A 533 -19.64 -21.59 13.87
C ILE A 533 -18.56 -20.69 13.27
N ARG A 534 -17.43 -21.28 12.91
CA ARG A 534 -16.37 -20.58 12.18
C ARG A 534 -16.74 -20.49 10.70
N GLU A 535 -16.81 -19.28 10.19
CA GLU A 535 -17.31 -18.97 8.83
C GLU A 535 -16.67 -19.83 7.73
N THR A 536 -15.35 -20.04 7.81
CA THR A 536 -14.59 -20.70 6.74
C THR A 536 -14.47 -22.22 6.93
N PHE A 537 -14.73 -22.76 8.13
CA PHE A 537 -14.45 -24.15 8.44
C PHE A 537 -15.28 -25.13 7.61
N GLU A 538 -16.60 -25.01 7.65
CA GLU A 538 -17.50 -25.92 6.92
C GLU A 538 -17.37 -25.76 5.40
N SER A 539 -17.22 -24.52 4.92
CA SER A 539 -17.03 -24.27 3.47
C SER A 539 -15.68 -24.80 2.97
N ALA A 540 -14.61 -24.69 3.77
CA ALA A 540 -13.30 -25.25 3.44
C ALA A 540 -13.33 -26.79 3.44
N LEU A 541 -14.04 -27.37 4.41
CA LEU A 541 -14.21 -28.82 4.51
C LEU A 541 -14.99 -29.39 3.32
N ALA A 542 -16.08 -28.72 2.92
CA ALA A 542 -16.83 -29.09 1.70
C ALA A 542 -15.99 -28.97 0.43
N LEU A 543 -15.11 -27.96 0.34
CA LEU A 543 -14.16 -27.85 -0.79
C LEU A 543 -13.14 -29.01 -0.77
N GLY A 544 -12.62 -29.37 0.42
CA GLY A 544 -11.73 -30.52 0.61
C GLY A 544 -12.36 -31.84 0.19
N GLU A 545 -13.63 -32.05 0.57
CA GLU A 545 -14.43 -33.21 0.16
C GLU A 545 -14.57 -33.29 -1.37
N LYS A 546 -14.87 -32.15 -2.02
CA LYS A 546 -14.94 -32.09 -3.50
C LYS A 546 -13.60 -32.35 -4.18
N ALA A 547 -12.50 -31.94 -3.55
CA ALA A 547 -11.17 -32.26 -4.04
C ALA A 547 -10.88 -33.79 -3.98
N LEU A 548 -11.27 -34.46 -2.90
CA LEU A 548 -11.17 -35.92 -2.77
C LEU A 548 -12.00 -36.65 -3.83
N GLU A 549 -13.20 -36.14 -4.14
CA GLU A 549 -14.03 -36.65 -5.23
C GLU A 549 -13.33 -36.59 -6.60
N LEU A 550 -12.70 -35.45 -6.91
CA LEU A 550 -11.93 -35.28 -8.14
C LEU A 550 -10.67 -36.19 -8.21
N LEU A 551 -10.18 -36.62 -7.06
CA LEU A 551 -9.10 -37.60 -6.95
C LEU A 551 -9.62 -39.05 -6.98
N ASN A 552 -10.90 -39.27 -7.27
CA ASN A 552 -11.57 -40.57 -7.33
C ASN A 552 -11.53 -41.36 -6.01
N VAL A 553 -11.55 -40.69 -4.87
CA VAL A 553 -11.73 -41.31 -3.56
C VAL A 553 -13.20 -41.73 -3.42
N ASP A 554 -13.44 -42.95 -2.90
CA ASP A 554 -14.76 -43.49 -2.71
C ASP A 554 -15.64 -42.64 -1.76
N GLU A 555 -16.99 -42.64 -1.96
CA GLU A 555 -17.91 -41.79 -1.22
C GLU A 555 -17.90 -42.08 0.28
N GLU A 556 -17.92 -43.37 0.67
CA GLU A 556 -17.87 -43.78 2.08
C GLU A 556 -16.55 -43.35 2.76
N GLU A 557 -15.44 -43.37 2.01
CA GLU A 557 -14.14 -42.91 2.52
C GLU A 557 -14.10 -41.39 2.67
N ARG A 558 -14.67 -40.64 1.71
CA ARG A 558 -14.77 -39.18 1.80
C ARG A 558 -15.57 -38.75 3.02
N GLU A 559 -16.75 -39.34 3.22
CA GLU A 559 -17.60 -39.06 4.40
C GLU A 559 -16.86 -39.37 5.71
N ARG A 560 -16.17 -40.50 5.78
CA ARG A 560 -15.38 -40.89 6.97
C ARG A 560 -14.26 -39.87 7.27
N VAL A 561 -13.55 -39.44 6.25
CA VAL A 561 -12.46 -38.46 6.40
C VAL A 561 -13.03 -37.11 6.87
N VAL A 562 -14.11 -36.64 6.26
CA VAL A 562 -14.75 -35.37 6.62
C VAL A 562 -15.24 -35.40 8.06
N GLU A 563 -15.89 -36.49 8.50
CA GLU A 563 -16.40 -36.64 9.85
C GLU A 563 -15.25 -36.79 10.87
N ASP A 564 -14.17 -37.49 10.52
CA ASP A 564 -12.97 -37.55 11.38
C ASP A 564 -12.35 -36.15 11.59
N ILE A 565 -12.29 -35.32 10.56
CA ILE A 565 -11.79 -33.95 10.69
C ILE A 565 -12.71 -33.10 11.57
N ARG A 566 -14.05 -33.20 11.44
CA ARG A 566 -14.98 -32.50 12.33
C ARG A 566 -14.80 -32.91 13.78
N ARG A 567 -14.70 -34.20 14.04
CA ARG A 567 -14.49 -34.72 15.39
C ARG A 567 -13.17 -34.22 15.98
N ARG A 568 -12.06 -34.37 15.28
CA ARG A 568 -10.73 -33.90 15.73
C ARG A 568 -10.72 -32.39 15.99
N ASP A 569 -11.40 -31.64 15.16
CA ASP A 569 -11.51 -30.19 15.32
C ASP A 569 -12.31 -29.82 16.58
N SER A 570 -13.39 -30.53 16.84
CA SER A 570 -14.20 -30.37 18.05
C SER A 570 -13.41 -30.76 19.32
N ASP A 571 -12.73 -31.92 19.29
CA ASP A 571 -11.89 -32.38 20.40
C ASP A 571 -10.76 -31.39 20.69
N ARG A 572 -10.14 -30.89 19.64
CA ARG A 572 -9.10 -29.88 19.75
C ARG A 572 -9.63 -28.56 20.35
N LEU A 573 -10.82 -28.11 19.94
CA LEU A 573 -11.43 -26.91 20.50
C LEU A 573 -11.71 -27.07 22.00
N ALA A 574 -12.18 -28.25 22.45
CA ALA A 574 -12.40 -28.55 23.84
C ALA A 574 -11.10 -28.48 24.69
N ILE A 575 -10.00 -29.00 24.14
CA ILE A 575 -8.68 -28.93 24.81
C ILE A 575 -8.18 -27.47 24.85
N GLU A 576 -8.33 -26.72 23.77
CA GLU A 576 -7.85 -25.33 23.67
C GLU A 576 -8.59 -24.36 24.62
N ILE A 577 -9.86 -24.62 24.93
CA ILE A 577 -10.63 -23.86 25.93
C ILE A 577 -10.01 -23.98 27.33
N THR A 578 -9.47 -25.16 27.69
CA THR A 578 -8.89 -25.41 29.01
C THR A 578 -7.40 -25.12 29.10
N ASP A 579 -6.64 -25.53 28.08
CA ASP A 579 -5.18 -25.60 28.12
C ASP A 579 -4.49 -24.55 27.17
N GLY A 580 -5.30 -23.73 26.50
CA GLY A 580 -4.83 -22.63 25.64
C GLY A 580 -4.68 -23.01 24.18
N ILE A 581 -4.61 -22.00 23.31
CA ILE A 581 -4.75 -22.07 21.84
C ILE A 581 -3.74 -22.98 21.09
N TYR A 582 -2.63 -23.34 21.74
CA TYR A 582 -1.63 -24.24 21.16
C TYR A 582 -1.74 -25.70 21.63
N ALA A 583 -2.69 -26.00 22.50
CA ALA A 583 -2.95 -27.37 22.94
C ALA A 583 -3.66 -28.18 21.82
N GLY A 584 -3.60 -29.49 21.89
CA GLY A 584 -4.27 -30.37 20.91
C GLY A 584 -3.73 -30.31 19.48
N ARG A 585 -2.54 -29.75 19.25
CA ARG A 585 -1.92 -29.67 17.91
C ARG A 585 -1.65 -31.04 17.28
N GLU A 586 -1.53 -32.09 18.06
CA GLU A 586 -1.37 -33.49 17.63
C GLU A 586 -2.61 -34.03 16.93
N LEU A 587 -3.77 -33.37 17.09
CA LEU A 587 -5.00 -33.73 16.37
C LEU A 587 -5.04 -33.20 14.93
N ILE A 588 -4.05 -32.39 14.51
CA ILE A 588 -3.96 -31.86 13.16
C ILE A 588 -3.19 -32.84 12.27
N HIS A 589 -3.72 -33.14 11.08
CA HIS A 589 -2.96 -33.85 10.06
C HIS A 589 -1.89 -32.95 9.45
N GLY A 590 -0.62 -33.24 9.72
CA GLY A 590 0.54 -32.53 9.13
C GLY A 590 1.04 -33.23 7.86
N ASN A 591 1.60 -32.48 6.95
CA ASN A 591 2.26 -32.98 5.73
C ASN A 591 3.77 -33.22 5.91
N ALA A 592 4.32 -32.93 7.08
CA ALA A 592 5.71 -33.21 7.40
C ALA A 592 5.87 -34.64 7.90
N PRO A 593 6.90 -35.39 7.50
CA PRO A 593 7.16 -36.73 8.04
C PRO A 593 7.37 -36.65 9.56
N VAL A 594 6.60 -37.44 10.31
CA VAL A 594 6.75 -37.55 11.76
C VAL A 594 8.16 -38.09 12.04
N LYS A 595 8.97 -37.34 12.79
CA LYS A 595 10.31 -37.79 13.20
C LYS A 595 10.14 -39.09 14.02
N GLY A 596 10.42 -40.24 13.42
CA GLY A 596 10.42 -41.52 14.12
C GLY A 596 9.59 -42.67 13.50
N THR A 597 8.83 -42.43 12.44
CA THR A 597 8.12 -43.51 11.72
C THR A 597 8.99 -43.99 10.55
N PRO A 598 9.40 -45.28 10.48
CA PRO A 598 10.12 -45.81 9.30
C PRO A 598 9.18 -45.71 8.10
N ALA A 599 9.73 -45.20 6.97
CA ALA A 599 9.01 -45.10 5.71
C ALA A 599 8.52 -46.49 5.29
N GLY A 600 7.18 -46.63 5.20
CA GLY A 600 6.56 -47.84 4.66
C GLY A 600 6.98 -48.00 3.19
N PRO A 601 7.15 -49.26 2.69
CA PRO A 601 7.54 -49.53 1.32
C PRO A 601 6.37 -49.25 0.39
N GLY A 602 6.31 -48.04 -0.23
CA GLY A 602 5.24 -47.76 -1.18
C GLY A 602 5.16 -46.35 -1.77
N ALA A 603 6.16 -45.47 -1.58
CA ALA A 603 6.14 -44.13 -2.19
C ALA A 603 7.34 -43.95 -3.14
N ALA A 604 7.29 -44.68 -4.24
CA ALA A 604 8.16 -44.44 -5.40
C ALA A 604 7.40 -44.88 -6.64
N SER A 605 6.66 -43.95 -7.25
CA SER A 605 6.36 -43.91 -8.68
C SER A 605 5.83 -42.52 -9.06
#